data_92a3528b752e59427d21c7cab970cbd5
#
_entry.id   92a3528b752e59427d21c7cab970cbd5
#
_cell.length_a   1.000
_cell.length_b   1.000
_cell.length_c   1.000
_cell.angle_alpha   90.00
_cell.angle_beta   90.00
_cell.angle_gamma   90.00
#
_symmetry.space_group_name_H-M   'P 1'
#
loop_
_entity.id
_entity.type
_entity.pdbx_description
1 polymer ?
#
loop_
_entity_poly.entity_id
_entity_poly.type
_entity_poly.pdbx_seq_one_letter_code
_entity_poly.pdbx_strand_id
1 'polypeptide(L)'
;MKPSDPIGVFDSGLGGLSVVDTLRRMMPDEQILYFGDSARNPYGTKTMDEVRQYSFEIVEQFRKQNVKAVIIACNTATSAAAKELRKAFDFDIVGMEPALKPAAEMKTPSKIAVWATELTLNQEKFAHLMERFDSNHDIVRVPCPRLVELVETDRLEDQQAVDAALKEYLTQSEDAEFIVLGCTHFLFFKDRLRQLAGDKVQIIDGNAGTVNRLHSLLEQKGLLAPHAKGSLTIDNSQPEKIDLSWKLYHSLEEK
;
A
#
# COMPACT_ATOMS: atom_id res chain seq x y z
N MET A 1 8.99 -24.03 4.11
CA MET A 1 9.40 -22.62 4.38
C MET A 1 10.49 -22.63 5.44
N LYS A 2 11.52 -21.82 5.27
CA LYS A 2 12.67 -21.66 6.18
C LYS A 2 12.77 -20.19 6.61
N PRO A 3 13.36 -19.88 7.76
CA PRO A 3 13.61 -18.51 8.17
C PRO A 3 14.39 -17.66 7.14
N SER A 4 15.30 -18.30 6.39
CA SER A 4 16.10 -17.67 5.34
C SER A 4 15.39 -17.48 4.00
N ASP A 5 14.18 -18.04 3.83
CA ASP A 5 13.42 -17.86 2.59
C ASP A 5 12.92 -16.40 2.49
N PRO A 6 12.84 -15.82 1.29
CA PRO A 6 12.49 -14.40 1.14
C PRO A 6 11.00 -14.12 1.41
N ILE A 7 10.71 -12.83 1.64
CA ILE A 7 9.36 -12.27 1.66
C ILE A 7 9.07 -11.69 0.28
N GLY A 8 7.98 -12.11 -0.36
CA GLY A 8 7.46 -11.49 -1.58
C GLY A 8 6.61 -10.26 -1.24
N VAL A 9 6.81 -9.18 -1.96
CA VAL A 9 5.96 -7.97 -1.87
C VAL A 9 5.55 -7.58 -3.28
N PHE A 10 4.26 -7.45 -3.55
CA PHE A 10 3.83 -6.95 -4.85
C PHE A 10 2.82 -5.80 -4.76
N ASP A 11 2.85 -5.00 -5.79
CA ASP A 11 1.94 -3.88 -6.01
C ASP A 11 1.52 -3.79 -7.48
N SER A 12 0.47 -3.03 -7.76
CA SER A 12 0.04 -2.74 -9.13
C SER A 12 1.04 -1.92 -9.94
N GLY A 13 2.06 -1.35 -9.31
CA GLY A 13 3.07 -0.50 -9.94
C GLY A 13 4.20 -0.13 -8.99
N LEU A 14 4.47 1.16 -8.85
CA LEU A 14 5.60 1.69 -8.08
C LEU A 14 5.24 2.03 -6.62
N GLY A 15 3.94 2.13 -6.29
CA GLY A 15 3.46 2.56 -4.97
C GLY A 15 3.93 1.67 -3.82
N GLY A 16 4.00 0.36 -4.05
CA GLY A 16 4.38 -0.62 -3.04
C GLY A 16 5.80 -0.50 -2.51
N LEU A 17 6.67 0.28 -3.16
CA LEU A 17 8.00 0.62 -2.64
C LEU A 17 7.94 1.31 -1.28
N SER A 18 6.86 2.05 -1.00
CA SER A 18 6.61 2.63 0.33
C SER A 18 6.42 1.58 1.42
N VAL A 19 5.83 0.44 1.08
CA VAL A 19 5.68 -0.71 1.99
C VAL A 19 7.03 -1.43 2.16
N VAL A 20 7.80 -1.55 1.08
CA VAL A 20 9.16 -2.12 1.12
C VAL A 20 10.06 -1.30 2.03
N ASP A 21 10.06 0.02 1.94
CA ASP A 21 10.82 0.90 2.84
C ASP A 21 10.45 0.66 4.31
N THR A 22 9.15 0.63 4.62
CA THR A 22 8.67 0.33 5.98
C THR A 22 9.11 -1.06 6.44
N LEU A 23 9.02 -2.07 5.57
CA LEU A 23 9.42 -3.44 5.86
C LEU A 23 10.94 -3.52 6.16
N ARG A 24 11.77 -2.85 5.35
CA ARG A 24 13.22 -2.80 5.54
C ARG A 24 13.61 -2.14 6.87
N ARG A 25 12.93 -1.07 7.26
CA ARG A 25 13.19 -0.37 8.54
C ARG A 25 12.79 -1.22 9.74
N MET A 26 11.65 -1.92 9.65
CA MET A 26 11.11 -2.70 10.78
C MET A 26 11.68 -4.12 10.87
N MET A 27 12.11 -4.71 9.75
CA MET A 27 12.60 -6.07 9.65
C MET A 27 13.88 -6.11 8.77
N PRO A 28 15.00 -5.50 9.24
CA PRO A 28 16.18 -5.24 8.41
C PRO A 28 16.96 -6.50 7.99
N ASP A 29 16.73 -7.61 8.69
CA ASP A 29 17.41 -8.89 8.41
C ASP A 29 16.73 -9.71 7.30
N GLU A 30 15.51 -9.31 6.88
CA GLU A 30 14.73 -10.07 5.90
C GLU A 30 15.22 -9.88 4.45
N GLN A 31 15.15 -10.96 3.67
CA GLN A 31 15.31 -10.90 2.23
C GLN A 31 13.95 -10.54 1.60
N ILE A 32 13.93 -9.53 0.75
CA ILE A 32 12.71 -9.01 0.14
C ILE A 32 12.81 -9.11 -1.38
N LEU A 33 11.78 -9.68 -1.99
CA LEU A 33 11.55 -9.70 -3.43
C LEU A 33 10.36 -8.79 -3.72
N TYR A 34 10.60 -7.63 -4.33
CA TYR A 34 9.55 -6.73 -4.76
C TYR A 34 9.22 -6.95 -6.23
N PHE A 35 7.92 -6.97 -6.55
CA PHE A 35 7.41 -7.00 -7.93
C PHE A 35 6.37 -5.90 -8.14
N GLY A 36 6.67 -4.95 -9.06
CA GLY A 36 5.75 -3.93 -9.51
C GLY A 36 5.06 -4.33 -10.83
N ASP A 37 3.73 -4.39 -10.86
CA ASP A 37 2.99 -4.78 -12.07
C ASP A 37 2.61 -3.57 -12.93
N SER A 38 3.59 -2.75 -13.28
CA SER A 38 3.38 -1.49 -14.01
C SER A 38 2.78 -1.67 -15.40
N ALA A 39 3.00 -2.81 -16.06
CA ALA A 39 2.43 -3.09 -17.38
C ALA A 39 0.88 -3.15 -17.36
N ARG A 40 0.29 -3.49 -16.21
CA ARG A 40 -1.16 -3.59 -16.03
C ARG A 40 -1.73 -2.48 -15.14
N ASN A 41 -0.89 -1.54 -14.69
CA ASN A 41 -1.29 -0.36 -13.91
C ASN A 41 -2.17 0.60 -14.77
N PRO A 42 -3.15 1.30 -14.17
CA PRO A 42 -3.57 1.20 -12.78
C PRO A 42 -4.63 0.11 -12.54
N TYR A 43 -4.51 -0.64 -11.45
CA TYR A 43 -5.52 -1.65 -11.07
C TYR A 43 -6.87 -1.02 -10.72
N GLY A 44 -6.90 0.24 -10.34
CA GLY A 44 -8.12 0.97 -9.99
C GLY A 44 -9.12 1.15 -11.15
N THR A 45 -8.71 0.89 -12.40
CA THR A 45 -9.54 0.95 -13.61
C THR A 45 -9.90 -0.42 -14.19
N LYS A 46 -9.44 -1.50 -13.55
CA LYS A 46 -9.66 -2.87 -13.99
C LYS A 46 -10.87 -3.49 -13.29
N THR A 47 -11.37 -4.59 -13.84
CA THR A 47 -12.37 -5.41 -13.17
C THR A 47 -11.75 -6.19 -12.00
N MET A 48 -12.58 -6.58 -11.03
CA MET A 48 -12.14 -7.42 -9.90
C MET A 48 -11.55 -8.76 -10.34
N ASP A 49 -12.10 -9.36 -11.39
CA ASP A 49 -11.65 -10.65 -11.91
C ASP A 49 -10.29 -10.53 -12.60
N GLU A 50 -10.04 -9.47 -13.37
CA GLU A 50 -8.72 -9.19 -13.94
C GLU A 50 -7.67 -9.00 -12.82
N VAL A 51 -7.96 -8.16 -11.82
CA VAL A 51 -7.02 -7.93 -10.71
C VAL A 51 -6.76 -9.21 -9.93
N ARG A 52 -7.79 -10.04 -9.73
CA ARG A 52 -7.64 -11.35 -9.09
C ARG A 52 -6.72 -12.26 -9.90
N GLN A 53 -6.95 -12.38 -11.20
CA GLN A 53 -6.09 -13.19 -12.08
C GLN A 53 -4.64 -12.71 -12.03
N TYR A 54 -4.37 -11.41 -12.17
CA TYR A 54 -3.02 -10.85 -12.11
C TYR A 54 -2.33 -11.15 -10.77
N SER A 55 -3.07 -11.02 -9.68
CA SER A 55 -2.56 -11.32 -8.33
C SER A 55 -2.17 -12.79 -8.18
N PHE A 56 -2.96 -13.72 -8.74
CA PHE A 56 -2.63 -15.15 -8.73
C PHE A 56 -1.37 -15.45 -9.55
N GLU A 57 -1.22 -14.84 -10.73
CA GLU A 57 -0.03 -14.99 -11.58
C GLU A 57 1.24 -14.54 -10.85
N ILE A 58 1.19 -13.41 -10.14
CA ILE A 58 2.32 -12.87 -9.38
C ILE A 58 2.66 -13.74 -8.17
N VAL A 59 1.66 -14.15 -7.39
CA VAL A 59 1.88 -14.97 -6.21
C VAL A 59 2.41 -16.37 -6.60
N GLU A 60 1.99 -16.90 -7.75
CA GLU A 60 2.54 -18.15 -8.29
C GLU A 60 4.03 -18.01 -8.69
N GLN A 61 4.45 -16.83 -9.19
CA GLN A 61 5.87 -16.54 -9.43
C GLN A 61 6.67 -16.53 -8.12
N PHE A 62 6.13 -15.91 -7.06
CA PHE A 62 6.75 -15.92 -5.73
C PHE A 62 6.83 -17.34 -5.14
N ARG A 63 5.79 -18.16 -5.34
CA ARG A 63 5.82 -19.58 -4.91
C ARG A 63 6.98 -20.33 -5.55
N LYS A 64 7.25 -20.11 -6.84
CA LYS A 64 8.40 -20.72 -7.55
C LYS A 64 9.74 -20.22 -7.02
N GLN A 65 9.79 -19.05 -6.40
CA GLN A 65 10.98 -18.47 -5.75
C GLN A 65 11.10 -18.87 -4.27
N ASN A 66 10.23 -19.78 -3.78
CA ASN A 66 10.22 -20.31 -2.42
C ASN A 66 10.07 -19.22 -1.35
N VAL A 67 9.21 -18.24 -1.56
CA VAL A 67 8.94 -17.22 -0.53
C VAL A 67 8.30 -17.86 0.71
N LYS A 68 8.60 -17.33 1.90
CA LYS A 68 7.98 -17.78 3.16
C LYS A 68 6.69 -17.04 3.49
N ALA A 69 6.49 -15.87 2.90
CA ALA A 69 5.26 -15.07 3.05
C ALA A 69 5.15 -14.07 1.89
N VAL A 70 3.94 -13.52 1.70
CA VAL A 70 3.67 -12.48 0.70
C VAL A 70 2.92 -11.30 1.34
N ILE A 71 3.36 -10.08 1.04
CA ILE A 71 2.59 -8.85 1.25
C ILE A 71 1.95 -8.44 -0.08
N ILE A 72 0.63 -8.29 -0.08
CA ILE A 72 -0.11 -7.58 -1.12
C ILE A 72 -0.12 -6.11 -0.73
N ALA A 73 0.79 -5.31 -1.28
CA ALA A 73 0.91 -3.89 -0.93
C ALA A 73 -0.25 -3.06 -1.51
N CYS A 74 -0.75 -3.42 -2.68
CA CYS A 74 -1.87 -2.76 -3.33
C CYS A 74 -3.20 -3.01 -2.59
N ASN A 75 -3.87 -1.94 -2.14
CA ASN A 75 -5.19 -2.04 -1.51
C ASN A 75 -6.24 -2.64 -2.46
N THR A 76 -6.20 -2.25 -3.74
CA THR A 76 -7.10 -2.78 -4.77
C THR A 76 -6.91 -4.29 -4.96
N ALA A 77 -5.66 -4.76 -5.09
CA ALA A 77 -5.35 -6.19 -5.20
C ALA A 77 -5.73 -6.97 -3.93
N THR A 78 -5.50 -6.39 -2.76
CA THR A 78 -5.92 -6.98 -1.49
C THR A 78 -7.41 -7.27 -1.46
N SER A 79 -8.21 -6.28 -1.83
CA SER A 79 -9.67 -6.45 -1.84
C SER A 79 -10.12 -7.46 -2.88
N ALA A 80 -9.48 -7.50 -4.05
CA ALA A 80 -9.84 -8.40 -5.15
C ALA A 80 -9.45 -9.85 -4.92
N ALA A 81 -8.31 -10.12 -4.26
CA ALA A 81 -7.69 -11.44 -4.32
C ALA A 81 -7.28 -12.05 -2.97
N ALA A 82 -7.08 -11.26 -1.90
CA ALA A 82 -6.44 -11.76 -0.68
C ALA A 82 -7.14 -12.97 -0.05
N LYS A 83 -8.49 -13.03 -0.10
CA LYS A 83 -9.26 -14.12 0.48
C LYS A 83 -9.03 -15.45 -0.26
N GLU A 84 -9.03 -15.40 -1.57
CA GLU A 84 -8.85 -16.55 -2.45
C GLU A 84 -7.39 -17.02 -2.45
N LEU A 85 -6.44 -16.08 -2.48
CA LEU A 85 -5.00 -16.38 -2.40
C LEU A 85 -4.64 -17.09 -1.08
N ARG A 86 -5.19 -16.65 0.06
CA ARG A 86 -4.99 -17.33 1.37
C ARG A 86 -5.51 -18.76 1.42
N LYS A 87 -6.45 -19.11 0.54
CA LYS A 87 -6.96 -20.50 0.43
C LYS A 87 -6.13 -21.36 -0.52
N ALA A 88 -5.50 -20.73 -1.51
CA ALA A 88 -4.80 -21.41 -2.60
C ALA A 88 -3.32 -21.70 -2.28
N PHE A 89 -2.70 -20.91 -1.39
CA PHE A 89 -1.28 -21.03 -1.06
C PHE A 89 -1.09 -21.35 0.41
N ASP A 90 -0.02 -22.09 0.73
CA ASP A 90 0.31 -22.64 2.05
C ASP A 90 1.18 -21.70 2.92
N PHE A 91 1.63 -20.56 2.37
CA PHE A 91 2.35 -19.52 3.10
C PHE A 91 1.43 -18.35 3.49
N ASP A 92 1.90 -17.53 4.45
CA ASP A 92 1.11 -16.39 4.91
C ASP A 92 1.00 -15.30 3.85
N ILE A 93 -0.22 -14.81 3.66
CA ILE A 93 -0.51 -13.70 2.76
C ILE A 93 -1.16 -12.58 3.56
N VAL A 94 -0.43 -11.46 3.69
CA VAL A 94 -0.88 -10.25 4.37
C VAL A 94 -1.26 -9.22 3.32
N GLY A 95 -2.50 -8.73 3.39
CA GLY A 95 -2.98 -7.68 2.48
C GLY A 95 -3.04 -6.33 3.18
N MET A 96 -2.82 -5.27 2.42
CA MET A 96 -3.00 -3.89 2.83
C MET A 96 -4.49 -3.52 2.79
N GLU A 97 -4.98 -2.90 3.85
CA GLU A 97 -6.31 -2.30 3.91
C GLU A 97 -6.19 -0.83 4.32
N PRO A 98 -7.11 0.06 3.85
CA PRO A 98 -7.12 1.44 4.32
C PRO A 98 -7.21 1.51 5.84
N ALA A 99 -6.37 2.35 6.45
CA ALA A 99 -6.24 2.47 7.91
C ALA A 99 -7.41 3.25 8.54
N LEU A 100 -8.65 2.98 8.10
CA LEU A 100 -9.85 3.63 8.62
C LEU A 100 -10.11 3.30 10.09
N LYS A 101 -9.95 2.03 10.48
CA LYS A 101 -10.17 1.62 11.86
C LYS A 101 -9.24 2.35 12.84
N PRO A 102 -7.91 2.41 12.64
CA PRO A 102 -7.04 3.21 13.48
C PRO A 102 -7.45 4.68 13.57
N ALA A 103 -7.82 5.31 12.44
CA ALA A 103 -8.29 6.70 12.43
C ALA A 103 -9.54 6.90 13.28
N ALA A 104 -10.55 6.03 13.12
CA ALA A 104 -11.81 6.11 13.86
C ALA A 104 -11.65 5.87 15.37
N GLU A 105 -10.69 5.05 15.79
CA GLU A 105 -10.41 4.77 17.20
C GLU A 105 -9.64 5.89 17.91
N MET A 106 -9.01 6.83 17.18
CA MET A 106 -8.23 7.92 17.79
C MET A 106 -9.10 9.02 18.40
N LYS A 107 -10.25 9.33 17.79
CA LYS A 107 -11.17 10.37 18.27
C LYS A 107 -12.58 10.08 17.78
N THR A 108 -13.58 10.16 18.66
CA THR A 108 -15.00 9.96 18.37
C THR A 108 -15.81 11.08 19.02
N PRO A 109 -16.69 11.82 18.28
CA PRO A 109 -16.84 11.79 16.83
C PRO A 109 -15.70 12.50 16.10
N SER A 110 -15.48 12.19 14.82
CA SER A 110 -14.53 12.88 13.96
C SER A 110 -14.95 12.87 12.50
N LYS A 111 -14.40 13.80 11.68
CA LYS A 111 -14.52 13.77 10.23
C LYS A 111 -13.27 13.15 9.64
N ILE A 112 -13.45 12.10 8.83
CA ILE A 112 -12.37 11.29 8.27
C ILE A 112 -12.48 11.31 6.74
N ALA A 113 -11.49 11.84 6.05
CA ALA A 113 -11.37 11.74 4.60
C ALA A 113 -10.57 10.49 4.22
N VAL A 114 -11.12 9.60 3.40
CA VAL A 114 -10.42 8.43 2.90
C VAL A 114 -10.02 8.67 1.44
N TRP A 115 -8.74 8.85 1.23
CA TRP A 115 -8.13 9.00 -0.09
C TRP A 115 -7.74 7.62 -0.62
N ALA A 116 -8.34 7.19 -1.71
CA ALA A 116 -8.06 5.89 -2.31
C ALA A 116 -8.33 5.88 -3.83
N THR A 117 -8.14 4.74 -4.48
CA THR A 117 -8.60 4.56 -5.85
C THR A 117 -10.12 4.40 -5.87
N GLU A 118 -10.75 4.80 -6.97
CA GLU A 118 -12.19 4.67 -7.15
C GLU A 118 -12.67 3.22 -6.94
N LEU A 119 -11.94 2.25 -7.50
CA LEU A 119 -12.28 0.83 -7.31
C LEU A 119 -12.24 0.42 -5.83
N THR A 120 -11.23 0.89 -5.05
CA THR A 120 -11.16 0.61 -3.61
C THR A 120 -12.34 1.20 -2.85
N LEU A 121 -12.71 2.45 -3.15
CA LEU A 121 -13.81 3.15 -2.47
C LEU A 121 -15.19 2.55 -2.77
N ASN A 122 -15.37 1.96 -3.95
CA ASN A 122 -16.63 1.38 -4.41
C ASN A 122 -16.79 -0.11 -4.04
N GLN A 123 -15.79 -0.71 -3.38
CA GLN A 123 -15.87 -2.12 -3.01
C GLN A 123 -16.79 -2.37 -1.81
N GLU A 124 -17.59 -3.43 -1.90
CA GLU A 124 -18.51 -3.87 -0.86
C GLU A 124 -17.80 -4.05 0.50
N LYS A 125 -16.59 -4.65 0.49
CA LYS A 125 -15.79 -4.83 1.71
C LYS A 125 -15.43 -3.50 2.38
N PHE A 126 -15.10 -2.48 1.60
CA PHE A 126 -14.79 -1.15 2.13
C PHE A 126 -16.06 -0.40 2.56
N ALA A 127 -17.17 -0.58 1.84
CA ALA A 127 -18.48 -0.07 2.24
C ALA A 127 -18.89 -0.62 3.61
N HIS A 128 -18.82 -1.93 3.82
CA HIS A 128 -19.08 -2.54 5.13
C HIS A 128 -18.13 -2.07 6.24
N LEU A 129 -16.86 -1.80 5.91
CA LEU A 129 -15.93 -1.23 6.89
C LEU A 129 -16.39 0.18 7.31
N MET A 130 -16.80 1.02 6.36
CA MET A 130 -17.30 2.36 6.65
C MET A 130 -18.61 2.32 7.45
N GLU A 131 -19.60 1.50 7.06
CA GLU A 131 -20.87 1.34 7.77
C GLU A 131 -20.70 1.06 9.27
N ARG A 132 -19.61 0.38 9.66
CA ARG A 132 -19.29 0.12 11.07
C ARG A 132 -18.92 1.38 11.85
N PHE A 133 -18.50 2.43 11.18
CA PHE A 133 -18.03 3.67 11.79
C PHE A 133 -18.91 4.88 11.45
N ASP A 134 -19.77 4.81 10.42
CA ASP A 134 -20.64 5.91 9.96
C ASP A 134 -21.58 6.43 11.05
N SER A 135 -21.97 5.59 12.02
CA SER A 135 -22.84 6.04 13.12
C SER A 135 -22.17 7.04 14.07
N ASN A 136 -20.84 7.10 14.08
CA ASN A 136 -20.06 7.89 15.01
C ASN A 136 -19.07 8.86 14.34
N HIS A 137 -18.92 8.79 12.99
CA HIS A 137 -17.96 9.59 12.22
C HIS A 137 -18.59 10.07 10.90
N ASP A 138 -18.14 11.24 10.44
CA ASP A 138 -18.42 11.72 9.08
C ASP A 138 -17.30 11.23 8.15
N ILE A 139 -17.58 10.22 7.31
CA ILE A 139 -16.59 9.60 6.44
C ILE A 139 -16.76 10.09 5.00
N VAL A 140 -15.77 10.86 4.53
CA VAL A 140 -15.72 11.40 3.17
C VAL A 140 -14.85 10.52 2.28
N ARG A 141 -15.36 10.11 1.12
CA ARG A 141 -14.64 9.33 0.10
C ARG A 141 -14.02 10.27 -0.92
N VAL A 142 -12.71 10.22 -1.08
CA VAL A 142 -11.97 11.09 -2.01
C VAL A 142 -11.16 10.23 -2.99
N PRO A 143 -11.64 10.04 -4.22
CA PRO A 143 -10.88 9.34 -5.25
C PRO A 143 -9.74 10.22 -5.77
N CYS A 144 -8.50 9.70 -5.73
CA CYS A 144 -7.29 10.47 -6.04
C CYS A 144 -6.47 9.87 -7.19
N PRO A 145 -6.99 9.74 -8.43
CA PRO A 145 -6.29 9.07 -9.53
C PRO A 145 -5.01 9.80 -9.97
N ARG A 146 -4.98 11.15 -9.90
CA ARG A 146 -3.82 11.95 -10.32
C ARG A 146 -2.57 11.66 -9.50
N LEU A 147 -2.71 11.29 -8.21
CA LEU A 147 -1.55 10.95 -7.39
C LEU A 147 -0.88 9.65 -7.86
N VAL A 148 -1.64 8.69 -8.35
CA VAL A 148 -1.09 7.46 -8.96
C VAL A 148 -0.32 7.81 -10.23
N GLU A 149 -0.93 8.61 -11.11
CA GLU A 149 -0.31 9.04 -12.36
C GLU A 149 1.02 9.77 -12.14
N LEU A 150 1.07 10.72 -11.19
CA LEU A 150 2.29 11.48 -10.89
C LEU A 150 3.46 10.60 -10.47
N VAL A 151 3.22 9.53 -9.69
CA VAL A 151 4.26 8.56 -9.31
C VAL A 151 4.67 7.72 -10.51
N GLU A 152 3.70 7.14 -11.22
CA GLU A 152 3.96 6.21 -12.33
C GLU A 152 4.63 6.88 -13.53
N THR A 153 4.51 8.20 -13.67
CA THR A 153 5.12 8.98 -14.77
C THR A 153 6.36 9.77 -14.34
N ASP A 154 6.95 9.47 -13.17
CA ASP A 154 8.15 10.15 -12.63
C ASP A 154 7.99 11.67 -12.50
N ARG A 155 6.83 12.13 -12.01
CA ARG A 155 6.52 13.57 -11.88
C ARG A 155 6.41 14.03 -10.42
N LEU A 156 7.09 13.39 -9.49
CA LEU A 156 7.13 13.80 -8.08
C LEU A 156 7.82 15.14 -7.87
N GLU A 157 8.75 15.52 -8.76
CA GLU A 157 9.47 16.78 -8.70
C GLU A 157 8.72 17.95 -9.35
N ASP A 158 7.63 17.68 -10.08
CA ASP A 158 6.73 18.70 -10.63
C ASP A 158 5.86 19.29 -9.52
N GLN A 159 6.45 20.20 -8.73
CA GLN A 159 5.80 20.82 -7.56
C GLN A 159 4.47 21.48 -7.91
N GLN A 160 4.35 22.07 -9.10
CA GLN A 160 3.11 22.70 -9.54
C GLN A 160 1.99 21.67 -9.73
N ALA A 161 2.28 20.56 -10.39
CA ALA A 161 1.29 19.49 -10.61
C ALA A 161 0.94 18.77 -9.30
N VAL A 162 1.95 18.51 -8.45
CA VAL A 162 1.77 17.89 -7.12
C VAL A 162 0.90 18.78 -6.24
N ASP A 163 1.22 20.07 -6.10
CA ASP A 163 0.46 21.00 -5.27
C ASP A 163 -0.96 21.19 -5.77
N ALA A 164 -1.16 21.27 -7.09
CA ALA A 164 -2.49 21.38 -7.67
C ALA A 164 -3.35 20.16 -7.35
N ALA A 165 -2.80 18.94 -7.47
CA ALA A 165 -3.51 17.71 -7.15
C ALA A 165 -3.83 17.62 -5.65
N LEU A 166 -2.86 17.89 -4.77
CA LEU A 166 -3.06 17.82 -3.32
C LEU A 166 -4.10 18.83 -2.84
N LYS A 167 -4.05 20.08 -3.33
CA LYS A 167 -5.02 21.14 -2.98
C LYS A 167 -6.43 20.79 -3.43
N GLU A 168 -6.58 20.21 -4.62
CA GLU A 168 -7.88 19.74 -5.12
C GLU A 168 -8.51 18.71 -4.17
N TYR A 169 -7.73 17.72 -3.73
CA TYR A 169 -8.22 16.68 -2.83
C TYR A 169 -8.39 17.16 -1.38
N LEU A 170 -7.56 18.12 -0.93
CA LEU A 170 -7.78 18.79 0.36
C LEU A 170 -9.09 19.58 0.37
N THR A 171 -9.45 20.25 -0.74
CA THR A 171 -10.75 20.93 -0.85
C THR A 171 -11.93 19.96 -0.73
N GLN A 172 -11.80 18.75 -1.31
CA GLN A 172 -12.81 17.69 -1.14
C GLN A 172 -12.83 17.08 0.27
N SER A 173 -11.77 17.31 1.04
CA SER A 173 -11.59 16.82 2.42
C SER A 173 -11.81 17.94 3.45
N GLU A 174 -12.52 19.02 3.09
CA GLU A 174 -12.70 20.19 3.95
C GLU A 174 -13.21 19.79 5.34
N ASP A 175 -12.61 20.38 6.37
CA ASP A 175 -12.85 20.10 7.79
C ASP A 175 -12.54 18.67 8.27
N ALA A 176 -11.88 17.84 7.46
CA ALA A 176 -11.43 16.53 7.93
C ALA A 176 -10.32 16.68 8.99
N GLU A 177 -10.48 15.97 10.10
CA GLU A 177 -9.47 15.89 11.15
C GLU A 177 -8.44 14.79 10.86
N PHE A 178 -8.85 13.78 10.09
CA PHE A 178 -8.01 12.67 9.66
C PHE A 178 -8.09 12.50 8.14
N ILE A 179 -6.92 12.29 7.51
CA ILE A 179 -6.81 11.84 6.13
C ILE A 179 -6.19 10.44 6.14
N VAL A 180 -6.95 9.46 5.71
CA VAL A 180 -6.50 8.07 5.57
C VAL A 180 -5.98 7.84 4.15
N LEU A 181 -4.70 7.51 4.02
CA LEU A 181 -4.09 7.15 2.74
C LEU A 181 -4.36 5.68 2.41
N GLY A 182 -5.37 5.43 1.60
CA GLY A 182 -5.82 4.11 1.16
C GLY A 182 -5.18 3.63 -0.15
N CYS A 183 -4.04 4.20 -0.54
CA CYS A 183 -3.27 3.79 -1.70
C CYS A 183 -1.77 3.98 -1.42
N THR A 184 -0.95 3.01 -1.77
CA THR A 184 0.50 2.99 -1.57
C THR A 184 1.22 4.15 -2.24
N HIS A 185 0.75 4.59 -3.41
CA HIS A 185 1.31 5.72 -4.15
C HIS A 185 1.23 7.03 -3.38
N PHE A 186 0.23 7.21 -2.52
CA PHE A 186 -0.01 8.49 -1.85
C PHE A 186 1.04 8.79 -0.76
N LEU A 187 1.77 7.78 -0.30
CA LEU A 187 2.80 7.96 0.71
C LEU A 187 4.01 8.79 0.19
N PHE A 188 4.25 8.79 -1.12
CA PHE A 188 5.28 9.64 -1.72
C PHE A 188 5.00 11.14 -1.52
N PHE A 189 3.74 11.51 -1.33
CA PHE A 189 3.29 12.90 -1.11
C PHE A 189 3.07 13.25 0.36
N LYS A 190 3.29 12.32 1.30
CA LYS A 190 2.87 12.45 2.71
C LYS A 190 3.43 13.71 3.39
N ASP A 191 4.69 14.03 3.17
CA ASP A 191 5.32 15.20 3.79
C ASP A 191 4.80 16.51 3.16
N ARG A 192 4.64 16.55 1.85
CA ARG A 192 4.05 17.71 1.17
C ARG A 192 2.58 17.89 1.56
N LEU A 193 1.85 16.79 1.68
CA LEU A 193 0.46 16.82 2.15
C LEU A 193 0.36 17.39 3.58
N ARG A 194 1.26 16.98 4.50
CA ARG A 194 1.32 17.53 5.86
C ARG A 194 1.52 19.06 5.85
N GLN A 195 2.45 19.53 5.03
CA GLN A 195 2.73 20.97 4.91
C GLN A 195 1.50 21.76 4.42
N LEU A 196 0.74 21.21 3.46
CA LEU A 196 -0.43 21.86 2.88
C LEU A 196 -1.68 21.74 3.77
N ALA A 197 -1.86 20.60 4.45
CA ALA A 197 -2.99 20.35 5.33
C ALA A 197 -2.88 21.08 6.69
N GLY A 198 -1.63 21.35 7.13
CA GLY A 198 -1.33 21.97 8.43
C GLY A 198 -1.47 21.00 9.61
N ASP A 199 -1.08 21.48 10.80
CA ASP A 199 -0.93 20.65 12.00
C ASP A 199 -2.23 20.09 12.59
N LYS A 200 -3.38 20.60 12.14
CA LYS A 200 -4.69 20.15 12.63
C LYS A 200 -5.18 18.85 12.01
N VAL A 201 -4.59 18.46 10.88
CA VAL A 201 -4.98 17.25 10.14
C VAL A 201 -3.97 16.14 10.38
N GLN A 202 -4.44 14.99 10.84
CA GLN A 202 -3.60 13.81 11.02
C GLN A 202 -3.66 12.93 9.77
N ILE A 203 -2.49 12.57 9.23
CA ILE A 203 -2.37 11.73 8.05
C ILE A 203 -1.98 10.32 8.47
N ILE A 204 -2.82 9.35 8.16
CA ILE A 204 -2.73 7.96 8.61
C ILE A 204 -2.62 7.04 7.40
N ASP A 205 -1.74 6.03 7.48
CA ASP A 205 -1.57 4.98 6.47
C ASP A 205 -1.52 3.59 7.09
N GLY A 206 -1.54 2.57 6.25
CA GLY A 206 -1.58 1.17 6.66
C GLY A 206 -0.23 0.43 6.68
N ASN A 207 0.89 1.08 6.30
CA ASN A 207 2.16 0.38 6.10
C ASN A 207 2.65 -0.33 7.36
N ALA A 208 2.81 0.43 8.46
CA ALA A 208 3.31 -0.13 9.72
C ALA A 208 2.38 -1.23 10.28
N GLY A 209 1.07 -1.07 10.17
CA GLY A 209 0.10 -2.09 10.58
C GLY A 209 0.23 -3.39 9.78
N THR A 210 0.44 -3.28 8.47
CA THR A 210 0.64 -4.43 7.58
C THR A 210 1.93 -5.16 7.90
N VAL A 211 3.04 -4.43 8.09
CA VAL A 211 4.34 -5.03 8.45
C VAL A 211 4.30 -5.67 9.84
N ASN A 212 3.70 -5.02 10.83
CA ASN A 212 3.51 -5.60 12.17
C ASN A 212 2.71 -6.91 12.12
N ARG A 213 1.67 -6.98 11.27
CA ARG A 213 0.91 -8.21 11.09
C ARG A 213 1.76 -9.32 10.50
N LEU A 214 2.58 -9.03 9.49
CA LEU A 214 3.51 -10.00 8.92
C LEU A 214 4.52 -10.48 9.98
N HIS A 215 5.17 -9.52 10.68
CA HIS A 215 6.12 -9.82 11.74
C HIS A 215 5.55 -10.82 12.76
N SER A 216 4.36 -10.51 13.29
CA SER A 216 3.70 -11.37 14.28
C SER A 216 3.41 -12.79 13.75
N LEU A 217 3.05 -12.93 12.48
CA LEU A 217 2.81 -14.24 11.86
C LEU A 217 4.11 -15.05 11.72
N LEU A 218 5.18 -14.41 11.25
CA LEU A 218 6.48 -15.06 11.09
C LEU A 218 7.09 -15.43 12.46
N GLU A 219 6.97 -14.54 13.46
CA GLU A 219 7.43 -14.80 14.83
C GLU A 219 6.72 -16.03 15.44
N GLN A 220 5.39 -16.09 15.35
CA GLN A 220 4.60 -17.22 15.86
C GLN A 220 4.97 -18.57 15.23
N LYS A 221 5.48 -18.54 13.99
CA LYS A 221 5.90 -19.73 13.23
C LYS A 221 7.40 -20.03 13.33
N GLY A 222 8.18 -19.18 14.02
CA GLY A 222 9.64 -19.28 14.07
C GLY A 222 10.31 -19.07 12.71
N LEU A 223 9.72 -18.22 11.86
CA LEU A 223 10.16 -17.97 10.49
C LEU A 223 10.82 -16.59 10.31
N LEU A 224 11.07 -15.82 11.38
CA LEU A 224 11.87 -14.59 11.27
C LEU A 224 13.29 -14.95 10.81
N ALA A 225 13.86 -14.10 9.95
CA ALA A 225 15.22 -14.30 9.47
C ALA A 225 16.21 -14.28 10.66
N PRO A 226 17.24 -15.13 10.64
CA PRO A 226 18.32 -15.02 11.61
C PRO A 226 19.06 -13.69 11.40
N HIS A 227 19.69 -13.17 12.45
CA HIS A 227 20.48 -11.93 12.37
C HIS A 227 21.50 -12.04 11.23
N ALA A 228 21.18 -11.45 10.10
CA ALA A 228 21.96 -11.41 8.87
C ALA A 228 21.64 -10.10 8.13
N LYS A 229 22.51 -9.65 7.26
CA LYS A 229 22.21 -8.49 6.42
C LYS A 229 21.14 -8.90 5.40
N GLY A 230 19.92 -8.39 5.58
CA GLY A 230 18.83 -8.58 4.62
C GLY A 230 19.15 -7.98 3.25
N SER A 231 18.43 -8.39 2.23
CA SER A 231 18.60 -7.93 0.84
C SER A 231 17.28 -7.48 0.24
N LEU A 232 17.36 -6.65 -0.80
CA LEU A 232 16.23 -6.22 -1.59
C LEU A 232 16.52 -6.50 -3.06
N THR A 233 15.60 -7.19 -3.72
CA THR A 233 15.55 -7.32 -5.17
C THR A 233 14.29 -6.64 -5.66
N ILE A 234 14.41 -5.75 -6.63
CA ILE A 234 13.29 -5.05 -7.27
C ILE A 234 13.16 -5.55 -8.70
N ASP A 235 11.98 -6.01 -9.04
CA ASP A 235 11.57 -6.40 -10.39
C ASP A 235 10.28 -5.68 -10.79
N ASN A 236 10.03 -5.56 -12.08
CA ASN A 236 8.87 -4.88 -12.63
C ASN A 236 8.40 -5.55 -13.92
N SER A 237 7.09 -5.65 -14.13
CA SER A 237 6.54 -6.18 -15.38
C SER A 237 6.86 -5.31 -16.61
N GLN A 238 7.33 -4.06 -16.39
CA GLN A 238 7.95 -3.18 -17.37
C GLN A 238 9.43 -3.01 -17.00
N PRO A 239 10.38 -3.73 -17.63
CA PRO A 239 11.80 -3.68 -17.28
C PRO A 239 12.39 -2.27 -17.30
N GLU A 240 11.90 -1.40 -18.18
CA GLU A 240 12.30 0.01 -18.26
C GLU A 240 11.97 0.84 -17.01
N LYS A 241 11.10 0.35 -16.14
CA LYS A 241 10.76 1.00 -14.86
C LYS A 241 11.61 0.53 -13.67
N ILE A 242 12.53 -0.41 -13.86
CA ILE A 242 13.37 -0.90 -12.76
C ILE A 242 14.25 0.23 -12.21
N ASP A 243 14.88 1.02 -13.06
CA ASP A 243 15.69 2.16 -12.63
C ASP A 243 14.86 3.21 -11.89
N LEU A 244 13.67 3.51 -12.37
CA LEU A 244 12.73 4.39 -11.69
C LEU A 244 12.30 3.82 -10.33
N SER A 245 12.09 2.51 -10.25
CA SER A 245 11.75 1.84 -8.99
C SER A 245 12.86 2.03 -7.95
N TRP A 246 14.12 1.88 -8.33
CA TRP A 246 15.25 2.14 -7.45
C TRP A 246 15.37 3.62 -7.07
N LYS A 247 15.21 4.55 -8.03
CA LYS A 247 15.19 6.01 -7.76
C LYS A 247 14.14 6.35 -6.69
N LEU A 248 12.91 5.85 -6.85
CA LEU A 248 11.82 6.09 -5.93
C LEU A 248 12.07 5.45 -4.55
N TYR A 249 12.58 4.23 -4.51
CA TYR A 249 12.93 3.57 -3.26
C TYR A 249 13.97 4.39 -2.48
N HIS A 250 15.07 4.80 -3.10
CA HIS A 250 16.10 5.61 -2.44
C HIS A 250 15.57 6.97 -1.95
N SER A 251 14.63 7.59 -2.68
CA SER A 251 14.00 8.84 -2.24
C SER A 251 13.17 8.70 -0.94
N LEU A 252 12.79 7.47 -0.56
CA LEU A 252 12.11 7.17 0.70
C LEU A 252 13.12 6.94 1.85
N GLU A 253 14.31 6.37 1.55
CA GLU A 253 15.35 6.14 2.56
C GLU A 253 15.95 7.44 3.10
N GLU A 254 15.92 8.53 2.31
CA GLU A 254 16.46 9.85 2.66
C GLU A 254 15.53 10.67 3.58
N LYS A 255 14.31 10.19 3.83
CA LYS A 255 13.29 10.82 4.68
C LYS A 255 13.24 10.18 6.07
#